data_bb6edc92f510d7df24e9ac7dd214e453
#
_entry.id   bb6edc92f510d7df24e9ac7dd214e453
#
_cell.length_a   1.000
_cell.length_b   1.000
_cell.length_c   1.000
_cell.angle_alpha   90.00
_cell.angle_beta   90.00
_cell.angle_gamma   90.00
#
_symmetry.space_group_name_H-M   'P 1'
#
loop_
_entity.id
_entity.type
_entity.pdbx_description
1 polymer ?
#
loop_
_entity_poly.entity_id
_entity_poly.type
_entity_poly.pdbx_seq_one_letter_code
_entity_poly.pdbx_strand_id
1 'polypeptide(L)'
;MNISDYRSTIGKKVRQERLKRGWTQEELAEKIDMNSSFVGQVERGLKAASFDTLERLSRIFGMEVVDFLKKDGNKELYREPQIMERKVVSLLKGYTLREQKALYQAMKYILRQNRTLAK
;
A
#
# COMPACT_ATOMS: atom_id res chain seq x y z
N MET A 1 9.43 17.79 -13.60
CA MET A 1 9.61 16.55 -12.83
C MET A 1 10.66 15.69 -13.50
N ASN A 2 11.69 15.24 -12.77
CA ASN A 2 12.72 14.40 -13.35
C ASN A 2 12.38 12.91 -13.17
N ILE A 3 13.20 12.03 -13.75
CA ILE A 3 12.96 10.58 -13.73
C ILE A 3 12.93 10.02 -12.32
N SER A 4 13.81 10.51 -11.43
CA SER A 4 13.83 10.02 -10.06
C SER A 4 12.58 10.43 -9.27
N ASP A 5 11.99 11.59 -9.58
CA ASP A 5 10.71 12.00 -8.98
C ASP A 5 9.57 11.09 -9.41
N TYR A 6 9.53 10.71 -10.68
CA TYR A 6 8.52 9.75 -11.19
C TYR A 6 8.62 8.41 -10.47
N ARG A 7 9.84 7.86 -10.38
CA ARG A 7 10.06 6.59 -9.71
C ARG A 7 9.63 6.64 -8.26
N SER A 8 9.98 7.71 -7.57
CA SER A 8 9.61 7.91 -6.17
C SER A 8 8.08 8.03 -6.01
N THR A 9 7.44 8.83 -6.87
CA THR A 9 6.00 9.04 -6.82
C THR A 9 5.24 7.73 -7.05
N ILE A 10 5.62 7.00 -8.07
CA ILE A 10 5.00 5.70 -8.39
C ILE A 10 5.24 4.71 -7.26
N GLY A 11 6.47 4.63 -6.78
CA GLY A 11 6.84 3.69 -5.73
C GLY A 11 6.07 3.92 -4.44
N LYS A 12 5.93 5.15 -4.04
CA LYS A 12 5.13 5.51 -2.85
C LYS A 12 3.67 5.11 -3.02
N LYS A 13 3.11 5.36 -4.20
CA LYS A 13 1.72 5.01 -4.48
C LYS A 13 1.50 3.51 -4.45
N VAL A 14 2.41 2.76 -5.06
CA VAL A 14 2.33 1.29 -5.07
C VAL A 14 2.36 0.77 -3.64
N ARG A 15 3.30 1.25 -2.84
CA ARG A 15 3.42 0.82 -1.44
C ARG A 15 2.16 1.14 -0.65
N GLN A 16 1.62 2.34 -0.80
CA GLN A 16 0.40 2.76 -0.10
C GLN A 16 -0.78 1.87 -0.46
N GLU A 17 -1.00 1.62 -1.74
CA GLU A 17 -2.12 0.81 -2.19
C GLU A 17 -1.97 -0.64 -1.73
N ARG A 18 -0.73 -1.14 -1.72
CA ARG A 18 -0.43 -2.46 -1.19
C ARG A 18 -0.76 -2.56 0.30
N LEU A 19 -0.26 -1.59 1.07
CA LEU A 19 -0.45 -1.58 2.53
C LEU A 19 -1.92 -1.40 2.92
N LYS A 20 -2.68 -0.62 2.16
CA LYS A 20 -4.12 -0.47 2.39
C LYS A 20 -4.87 -1.81 2.32
N ARG A 21 -4.36 -2.73 1.52
CA ARG A 21 -4.98 -4.04 1.32
C ARG A 21 -4.41 -5.12 2.25
N GLY A 22 -3.39 -4.76 3.03
CA GLY A 22 -2.73 -5.70 3.92
C GLY A 22 -1.88 -6.74 3.21
N TRP A 23 -1.44 -6.43 2.00
CA TRP A 23 -0.62 -7.36 1.21
C TRP A 23 0.86 -7.19 1.52
N THR A 24 1.59 -8.31 1.46
CA THR A 24 3.06 -8.27 1.47
C THR A 24 3.57 -7.95 0.07
N GLN A 25 4.85 -7.61 -0.04
CA GLN A 25 5.50 -7.43 -1.35
C GLN A 25 5.42 -8.71 -2.18
N GLU A 26 5.55 -9.87 -1.54
CA GLU A 26 5.44 -11.16 -2.21
C GLU A 26 4.03 -11.39 -2.75
N GLU A 27 3.01 -11.09 -1.97
CA GLU A 27 1.63 -11.22 -2.40
C GLU A 27 1.32 -10.31 -3.59
N LEU A 28 1.79 -9.06 -3.54
CA LEU A 28 1.62 -8.15 -4.65
C LEU A 28 2.34 -8.65 -5.90
N ALA A 29 3.58 -9.09 -5.74
CA ALA A 29 4.38 -9.60 -6.86
C ALA A 29 3.69 -10.77 -7.55
N GLU A 30 3.12 -11.69 -6.78
CA GLU A 30 2.37 -12.81 -7.32
C GLU A 30 1.17 -12.35 -8.14
N LYS A 31 0.45 -11.36 -7.65
CA LYS A 31 -0.76 -10.84 -8.33
C LYS A 31 -0.44 -10.17 -9.67
N ILE A 32 0.74 -9.60 -9.81
CA ILE A 32 1.15 -8.94 -11.06
C ILE A 32 2.14 -9.75 -11.88
N ASP A 33 2.37 -11.01 -11.48
CA ASP A 33 3.28 -11.94 -12.15
C ASP A 33 4.71 -11.39 -12.25
N MET A 34 5.21 -10.88 -11.13
CA MET A 34 6.57 -10.37 -10.99
C MET A 34 7.19 -10.99 -9.73
N ASN A 35 8.46 -10.69 -9.45
CA ASN A 35 9.07 -11.15 -8.20
C ASN A 35 9.03 -10.07 -7.14
N SER A 36 9.16 -10.48 -5.87
CA SER A 36 9.09 -9.56 -4.73
C SER A 36 10.24 -8.56 -4.70
N SER A 37 11.41 -8.95 -5.19
CA SER A 37 12.56 -8.06 -5.30
C SER A 37 12.26 -6.88 -6.20
N PHE A 38 11.59 -7.13 -7.33
CA PHE A 38 11.16 -6.07 -8.25
C PHE A 38 10.18 -5.12 -7.58
N VAL A 39 9.17 -5.65 -6.89
CA VAL A 39 8.20 -4.83 -6.17
C VAL A 39 8.90 -3.93 -5.15
N GLY A 40 9.81 -4.50 -4.37
CA GLY A 40 10.58 -3.73 -3.39
C GLY A 40 11.40 -2.60 -4.03
N GLN A 41 12.02 -2.88 -5.17
CA GLN A 41 12.81 -1.88 -5.88
C GLN A 41 11.92 -0.75 -6.45
N VAL A 42 10.74 -1.09 -6.97
CA VAL A 42 9.79 -0.09 -7.45
C VAL A 42 9.31 0.79 -6.29
N GLU A 43 8.96 0.17 -5.17
CA GLU A 43 8.47 0.92 -3.99
C GLU A 43 9.51 1.87 -3.43
N ARG A 44 10.80 1.51 -3.52
CA ARG A 44 11.89 2.38 -3.06
C ARG A 44 12.33 3.42 -4.10
N GLY A 45 11.72 3.40 -5.27
CA GLY A 45 12.07 4.33 -6.33
C GLY A 45 13.37 3.99 -7.05
N LEU A 46 13.88 2.76 -6.90
CA LEU A 46 15.14 2.31 -7.50
C LEU A 46 14.95 1.77 -8.91
N LYS A 47 13.74 1.32 -9.25
CA LYS A 47 13.39 0.85 -10.58
C LYS A 47 12.10 1.50 -11.05
N ALA A 48 12.06 1.78 -12.35
CA ALA A 48 10.85 2.27 -12.99
C ALA A 48 9.94 1.09 -13.31
N ALA A 49 8.65 1.25 -13.04
CA ALA A 49 7.65 0.32 -13.53
C ALA A 49 7.37 0.63 -14.99
N SER A 50 7.36 -0.40 -15.85
CA SER A 50 6.95 -0.23 -17.24
C SER A 50 5.46 0.08 -17.30
N PHE A 51 5.01 0.57 -18.47
CA PHE A 51 3.58 0.83 -18.68
C PHE A 51 2.75 -0.44 -18.46
N ASP A 52 3.25 -1.58 -18.97
CA ASP A 52 2.58 -2.86 -18.77
C ASP A 52 2.44 -3.21 -17.29
N THR A 53 3.50 -3.01 -16.52
CA THR A 53 3.47 -3.23 -15.06
C THR A 53 2.46 -2.29 -14.39
N LEU A 54 2.43 -1.02 -14.78
CA LEU A 54 1.47 -0.07 -14.25
C LEU A 54 0.03 -0.46 -14.57
N GLU A 55 -0.22 -0.99 -15.77
CA GLU A 55 -1.54 -1.50 -16.13
C GLU A 55 -1.96 -2.67 -15.24
N ARG A 56 -1.05 -3.60 -14.99
CA ARG A 56 -1.31 -4.73 -14.10
C ARG A 56 -1.64 -4.24 -12.69
N LEU A 57 -0.85 -3.31 -12.19
CA LEU A 57 -1.08 -2.70 -10.88
C LEU A 57 -2.43 -1.97 -10.84
N SER A 58 -2.77 -1.24 -11.89
CA SER A 58 -4.02 -0.51 -11.96
C SER A 58 -5.23 -1.45 -11.87
N ARG A 59 -5.16 -2.60 -12.52
CA ARG A 59 -6.24 -3.59 -12.50
C ARG A 59 -6.46 -4.15 -11.10
N ILE A 60 -5.37 -4.55 -10.43
CA ILE A 60 -5.51 -5.16 -9.10
C ILE A 60 -5.85 -4.16 -8.02
N PHE A 61 -5.48 -2.90 -8.18
CA PHE A 61 -5.82 -1.84 -7.25
C PHE A 61 -7.15 -1.16 -7.56
N GLY A 62 -7.73 -1.43 -8.74
CA GLY A 62 -8.99 -0.79 -9.14
C GLY A 62 -8.83 0.71 -9.36
N MET A 63 -7.70 1.14 -9.91
CA MET A 63 -7.42 2.55 -10.18
C MET A 63 -6.87 2.70 -11.59
N GLU A 64 -6.78 3.93 -12.08
CA GLU A 64 -6.25 4.19 -13.41
C GLU A 64 -4.74 4.41 -13.36
N VAL A 65 -4.05 4.15 -14.48
CA VAL A 65 -2.60 4.34 -14.57
C VAL A 65 -2.20 5.77 -14.21
N VAL A 66 -2.99 6.75 -14.64
CA VAL A 66 -2.70 8.16 -14.36
C VAL A 66 -2.68 8.47 -12.86
N ASP A 67 -3.40 7.69 -12.07
CA ASP A 67 -3.45 7.89 -10.62
C ASP A 67 -2.11 7.64 -9.94
N PHE A 68 -1.26 6.81 -10.53
CA PHE A 68 0.10 6.58 -10.02
C PHE A 68 1.00 7.78 -10.19
N LEU A 69 0.69 8.65 -11.14
CA LEU A 69 1.51 9.81 -11.49
C LEU A 69 1.04 11.08 -10.77
N LYS A 70 -0.14 11.05 -10.19
CA LYS A 70 -0.65 12.20 -9.45
C LYS A 70 0.09 12.33 -8.14
N LYS A 71 0.66 13.51 -7.92
CA LYS A 71 1.11 13.88 -6.60
C LYS A 71 -0.11 14.13 -5.75
N ASP A 72 -0.16 13.47 -4.60
CA ASP A 72 -1.27 13.70 -3.70
C ASP A 72 -1.24 15.13 -3.21
N GLY A 73 -2.20 15.90 -3.67
CA GLY A 73 -2.45 17.22 -3.14
C GLY A 73 -3.01 17.17 -1.73
N ASN A 74 -3.27 15.97 -1.24
CA ASN A 74 -3.89 15.76 0.07
C ASN A 74 -2.90 15.04 0.99
N LYS A 75 -2.01 15.82 1.59
CA LYS A 75 -0.99 15.31 2.52
C LYS A 75 -1.59 14.57 3.70
N GLU A 76 -2.87 14.79 3.99
CA GLU A 76 -3.56 14.16 5.11
C GLU A 76 -3.81 12.66 4.88
N LEU A 77 -3.90 12.22 3.63
CA LEU A 77 -4.12 10.82 3.29
C LEU A 77 -2.86 9.97 3.42
N TYR A 78 -1.69 10.60 3.50
CA TYR A 78 -0.39 9.92 3.41
C TYR A 78 0.54 10.30 4.53
N ARG A 79 0.00 10.44 5.71
CA ARG A 79 0.85 10.62 6.88
C ARG A 79 1.65 9.35 7.10
N GLU A 80 2.91 9.53 7.45
CA GLU A 80 3.66 8.46 8.09
C GLU A 80 2.81 7.91 9.24
N PRO A 81 2.80 6.60 9.45
CA PRO A 81 2.03 6.06 10.58
C PRO A 81 2.34 6.82 11.85
N GLN A 82 1.30 7.29 12.50
CA GLN A 82 1.43 8.00 13.77
C GLN A 82 2.04 7.04 14.80
N ILE A 83 2.60 7.62 15.87
CA ILE A 83 3.20 6.83 16.94
C ILE A 83 2.24 5.76 17.45
N MET A 84 0.95 6.11 17.58
CA MET A 84 -0.07 5.16 18.02
C MET A 84 -0.25 4.01 17.04
N GLU A 85 -0.26 4.31 15.74
CA GLU A 85 -0.37 3.30 14.69
C GLU A 85 0.82 2.35 14.71
N ARG A 86 2.01 2.89 14.92
CA ARG A 86 3.23 2.07 15.06
C ARG A 86 3.16 1.16 16.28
N LYS A 87 2.61 1.65 17.38
CA LYS A 87 2.41 0.84 18.60
C LYS A 87 1.43 -0.30 18.33
N VAL A 88 0.33 -0.02 17.64
CA VAL A 88 -0.64 -1.06 17.28
C VAL A 88 0.00 -2.11 16.40
N VAL A 89 0.75 -1.69 15.37
CA VAL A 89 1.47 -2.62 14.50
C VAL A 89 2.49 -3.45 15.30
N SER A 90 3.17 -2.81 16.25
CA SER A 90 4.15 -3.50 17.10
C SER A 90 3.50 -4.61 17.93
N LEU A 91 2.27 -4.41 18.39
CA LEU A 91 1.53 -5.42 19.15
C LEU A 91 1.23 -6.67 18.31
N LEU A 92 1.20 -6.52 16.97
CA LEU A 92 0.93 -7.64 16.09
C LEU A 92 2.17 -8.49 15.80
N LYS A 93 3.35 -8.02 16.20
CA LYS A 93 4.58 -8.82 16.08
C LYS A 93 4.47 -10.01 17.02
N GLY A 94 4.87 -11.17 16.54
CA GLY A 94 4.75 -12.41 17.30
C GLY A 94 3.51 -13.22 16.94
N TYR A 95 2.58 -12.65 16.21
CA TYR A 95 1.44 -13.38 15.67
C TYR A 95 1.75 -13.85 14.25
N THR A 96 1.15 -14.97 13.85
CA THR A 96 1.29 -15.44 12.47
C THR A 96 0.63 -14.46 11.51
N LEU A 97 1.02 -14.53 10.23
CA LEU A 97 0.40 -13.68 9.22
C LEU A 97 -1.12 -13.89 9.16
N ARG A 98 -1.56 -15.14 9.31
CA ARG A 98 -2.97 -15.49 9.33
C ARG A 98 -3.70 -14.82 10.49
N GLU A 99 -3.09 -14.84 11.67
CA GLU A 99 -3.63 -14.18 12.85
C GLU A 99 -3.66 -12.67 12.68
N GLN A 100 -2.60 -12.08 12.11
CA GLN A 100 -2.54 -10.66 11.84
C GLN A 100 -3.64 -10.21 10.87
N LYS A 101 -3.89 -10.99 9.84
CA LYS A 101 -4.98 -10.70 8.90
C LYS A 101 -6.35 -10.74 9.58
N ALA A 102 -6.56 -11.73 10.43
CA ALA A 102 -7.81 -11.84 11.18
C ALA A 102 -8.03 -10.65 12.11
N LEU A 103 -6.97 -10.24 12.83
CA LEU A 103 -7.02 -9.06 13.69
C LEU A 103 -7.29 -7.78 12.93
N TYR A 104 -6.66 -7.64 11.76
CA TYR A 104 -6.87 -6.49 10.89
C TYR A 104 -8.33 -6.37 10.44
N GLN A 105 -8.93 -7.49 10.03
CA GLN A 105 -10.33 -7.50 9.62
C GLN A 105 -11.26 -7.16 10.79
N ALA A 106 -10.96 -7.68 11.97
CA ALA A 106 -11.73 -7.38 13.18
C ALA A 106 -11.65 -5.90 13.52
N MET A 107 -10.45 -5.31 13.45
CA MET A 107 -10.27 -3.89 13.71
C MET A 107 -11.03 -3.02 12.70
N LYS A 108 -11.00 -3.38 11.43
CA LYS A 108 -11.77 -2.69 10.40
C LYS A 108 -13.26 -2.66 10.71
N TYR A 109 -13.78 -3.80 11.11
CA TYR A 109 -15.19 -3.93 11.45
C TYR A 109 -15.54 -3.03 12.62
N ILE A 110 -14.75 -3.06 13.68
CA ILE A 110 -14.97 -2.24 14.89
C ILE A 110 -14.94 -0.75 14.54
N LEU A 111 -13.97 -0.32 13.73
CA LEU A 111 -13.85 1.08 13.34
C LEU A 111 -15.05 1.56 12.52
N ARG A 112 -15.60 0.70 11.65
CA ARG A 112 -16.81 1.02 10.89
C ARG A 112 -18.01 1.21 11.80
N GLN A 113 -18.17 0.34 12.79
CA GLN A 113 -19.26 0.43 13.74
C GLN A 113 -19.17 1.73 14.55
N ASN A 114 -17.97 2.07 15.00
CA ASN A 114 -17.75 3.30 15.75
C ASN A 114 -18.06 4.55 14.93
N ARG A 115 -17.72 4.56 13.66
CA ARG A 115 -18.06 5.67 12.76
C ARG A 115 -19.57 5.84 12.61
N THR A 116 -20.27 4.72 12.52
CA THR A 116 -21.74 4.73 12.42
C THR A 116 -22.37 5.26 13.71
N LEU A 117 -21.81 4.89 14.85
CA LEU A 117 -22.30 5.33 16.16
C LEU A 117 -21.95 6.79 16.47
N ALA A 118 -20.87 7.31 15.88
CA ALA A 118 -20.40 8.67 16.11
C ALA A 118 -21.18 9.74 15.33
N LYS A 119 -22.08 9.34 14.48
CA LYS A 119 -22.92 10.27 13.69
C LYS A 119 -24.20 10.61 14.43
#